data_26eaf668dace2f4078290c1c2e5319b3
#
_entry.id   26eaf668dace2f4078290c1c2e5319b3
#
_cell.length_a   1.000
_cell.length_b   1.000
_cell.length_c   1.000
_cell.angle_alpha   90.00
_cell.angle_beta   90.00
_cell.angle_gamma   90.00
#
_symmetry.space_group_name_H-M   'P 1'
#
loop_
_entity.id
_entity.type
_entity.pdbx_description
1 polymer ?
#
loop_
_entity_poly.entity_id
_entity_poly.type
_entity_poly.pdbx_seq_one_letter_code
_entity_poly.pdbx_strand_id
1 'polypeptide(L)'
;AESTFCAEPFKFRLACLEDEADLALTWHIDGERIPSQMVQSLADRYVELLRAIAGRLATAIDDLDIVGTRERTRLTRELNQTARPLGPSFPMHRLIEAQAARRPSSPALVAGERRLSYDDLNRQANQVAHGLRRRGVQPGDRVGLCLDRSADMIVAMLGVLKAGAAYVFGREDTLWAM
;
A
#
# COMPACT_ATOMS: atom_id res chain seq x y z
N ALA A 1 -28.22 -15.32 -41.03
CA ALA A 1 -27.16 -14.30 -40.84
C ALA A 1 -27.76 -12.92 -41.08
N GLU A 2 -28.19 -12.28 -40.01
CA GLU A 2 -28.62 -10.87 -40.07
C GLU A 2 -27.37 -9.99 -39.91
N SER A 3 -26.94 -9.38 -40.99
CA SER A 3 -25.93 -8.32 -40.93
C SER A 3 -26.62 -7.02 -40.57
N THR A 4 -26.61 -6.66 -39.32
CA THR A 4 -27.04 -5.34 -38.87
C THR A 4 -25.96 -4.32 -39.24
N PHE A 5 -26.21 -3.52 -40.25
CA PHE A 5 -25.36 -2.39 -40.60
C PHE A 5 -25.55 -1.29 -39.56
N CYS A 6 -24.55 -1.00 -38.78
CA CYS A 6 -24.55 0.13 -37.88
C CYS A 6 -23.64 1.22 -38.47
N ALA A 7 -24.21 2.40 -38.72
CA ALA A 7 -23.53 3.52 -39.40
C ALA A 7 -22.52 4.27 -38.51
N GLU A 8 -22.46 3.97 -37.20
CA GLU A 8 -21.51 4.61 -36.28
C GLU A 8 -20.34 3.67 -35.91
N PRO A 9 -19.09 4.16 -35.93
CA PRO A 9 -17.95 3.36 -35.52
C PRO A 9 -17.97 3.13 -34.03
N PHE A 10 -18.32 1.90 -33.62
CA PHE A 10 -18.24 1.50 -32.22
C PHE A 10 -16.78 1.31 -31.82
N LYS A 11 -16.38 1.90 -30.70
CA LYS A 11 -15.11 1.60 -30.05
C LYS A 11 -15.10 0.20 -29.47
N PHE A 12 -16.28 -0.28 -29.10
CA PHE A 12 -16.48 -1.54 -28.44
C PHE A 12 -17.90 -2.06 -28.69
N ARG A 13 -18.05 -3.31 -29.11
CA ARG A 13 -19.32 -3.97 -29.33
C ARG A 13 -19.26 -5.42 -28.87
N LEU A 14 -20.24 -5.84 -28.10
CA LEU A 14 -20.50 -7.24 -27.78
C LEU A 14 -21.70 -7.74 -28.59
N ALA A 15 -21.52 -8.83 -29.32
CA ALA A 15 -22.61 -9.57 -29.93
C ALA A 15 -22.80 -10.91 -29.21
N CYS A 16 -24.03 -11.19 -28.86
CA CYS A 16 -24.44 -12.46 -28.24
C CYS A 16 -25.26 -13.22 -29.25
N LEU A 17 -24.89 -14.45 -29.54
CA LEU A 17 -25.61 -15.37 -30.40
C LEU A 17 -25.96 -16.60 -29.58
N GLU A 18 -27.25 -16.89 -29.47
CA GLU A 18 -27.78 -18.08 -28.81
C GLU A 18 -28.01 -19.16 -29.86
N ASP A 19 -27.53 -20.37 -29.63
CA ASP A 19 -27.84 -21.58 -30.37
C ASP A 19 -28.44 -22.58 -29.36
N GLU A 20 -29.06 -23.67 -29.86
CA GLU A 20 -29.82 -24.63 -29.04
C GLU A 20 -29.04 -25.20 -27.83
N ALA A 21 -27.68 -25.16 -27.85
CA ALA A 21 -26.83 -25.71 -26.82
C ALA A 21 -25.87 -24.71 -26.19
N ASP A 22 -25.58 -23.57 -26.83
CA ASP A 22 -24.49 -22.68 -26.44
C ASP A 22 -24.80 -21.19 -26.62
N LEU A 23 -24.15 -20.36 -25.80
CA LEU A 23 -24.15 -18.92 -25.95
C LEU A 23 -22.77 -18.44 -26.45
N ALA A 24 -22.71 -18.04 -27.71
CA ALA A 24 -21.50 -17.48 -28.30
C ALA A 24 -21.40 -15.96 -28.07
N LEU A 25 -20.30 -15.50 -27.48
CA LEU A 25 -20.01 -14.11 -27.22
C LEU A 25 -18.90 -13.61 -28.16
N THR A 26 -19.18 -12.65 -29.01
CA THR A 26 -18.23 -12.07 -29.95
C THR A 26 -17.97 -10.60 -29.59
N TRP A 27 -16.68 -10.27 -29.38
CA TRP A 27 -16.24 -8.94 -29.03
C TRP A 27 -15.61 -8.26 -30.26
N HIS A 28 -16.21 -7.15 -30.70
CA HIS A 28 -15.64 -6.30 -31.75
C HIS A 28 -15.02 -5.08 -31.09
N ILE A 29 -13.76 -4.83 -31.40
CA ILE A 29 -12.99 -3.75 -30.77
C ILE A 29 -12.27 -2.91 -31.82
N ASP A 30 -12.07 -1.64 -31.52
CA ASP A 30 -11.11 -0.79 -32.20
C ASP A 30 -9.70 -1.06 -31.60
N GLY A 31 -8.95 -1.92 -32.27
CA GLY A 31 -7.62 -2.37 -31.82
C GLY A 31 -6.57 -1.27 -31.77
N GLU A 32 -6.80 -0.13 -32.42
CA GLU A 32 -5.92 1.03 -32.32
C GLU A 32 -6.08 1.79 -31.00
N ARG A 33 -7.26 1.69 -30.39
CA ARG A 33 -7.62 2.45 -29.17
C ARG A 33 -7.69 1.61 -27.92
N ILE A 34 -8.00 0.32 -28.05
CA ILE A 34 -8.20 -0.58 -26.90
C ILE A 34 -7.22 -1.75 -26.98
N PRO A 35 -6.29 -1.88 -26.01
CA PRO A 35 -5.38 -3.01 -25.96
C PRO A 35 -6.14 -4.34 -25.86
N SER A 36 -5.75 -5.33 -26.66
CA SER A 36 -6.37 -6.67 -26.67
C SER A 36 -6.41 -7.34 -25.30
N GLN A 37 -5.38 -7.13 -24.47
CA GLN A 37 -5.34 -7.64 -23.10
C GLN A 37 -6.44 -7.07 -22.20
N MET A 38 -6.81 -5.81 -22.39
CA MET A 38 -7.92 -5.19 -21.65
C MET A 38 -9.25 -5.84 -22.03
N VAL A 39 -9.45 -6.09 -23.33
CA VAL A 39 -10.66 -6.76 -23.82
C VAL A 39 -10.75 -8.18 -23.31
N GLN A 40 -9.65 -8.93 -23.31
CA GLN A 40 -9.62 -10.28 -22.75
C GLN A 40 -10.00 -10.29 -21.26
N SER A 41 -9.44 -9.37 -20.47
CA SER A 41 -9.81 -9.25 -19.04
C SER A 41 -11.28 -8.90 -18.83
N LEU A 42 -11.84 -8.06 -19.71
CA LEU A 42 -13.25 -7.70 -19.64
C LEU A 42 -14.16 -8.89 -20.04
N ALA A 43 -13.77 -9.62 -21.09
CA ALA A 43 -14.47 -10.81 -21.53
C ALA A 43 -14.49 -11.90 -20.44
N ASP A 44 -13.35 -12.16 -19.82
CA ASP A 44 -13.25 -13.12 -18.72
C ASP A 44 -14.17 -12.74 -17.55
N ARG A 45 -14.18 -11.46 -17.15
CA ARG A 45 -15.08 -10.95 -16.08
C ARG A 45 -16.55 -11.04 -16.46
N TYR A 46 -16.89 -10.77 -17.71
CA TYR A 46 -18.26 -10.87 -18.20
C TYR A 46 -18.78 -12.31 -18.14
N VAL A 47 -17.96 -13.27 -18.55
CA VAL A 47 -18.29 -14.70 -18.44
C VAL A 47 -18.47 -15.13 -16.98
N GLU A 48 -17.58 -14.67 -16.08
CA GLU A 48 -17.72 -14.95 -14.63
C GLU A 48 -19.02 -14.33 -14.05
N LEU A 49 -19.35 -13.11 -14.47
CA LEU A 49 -20.61 -12.47 -14.08
C LEU A 49 -21.84 -13.28 -14.55
N LEU A 50 -21.85 -13.71 -15.81
CA LEU A 50 -22.94 -14.54 -16.34
C LEU A 50 -23.08 -15.86 -15.55
N ARG A 51 -21.97 -16.52 -15.22
CA ARG A 51 -21.97 -17.72 -14.39
C ARG A 51 -22.51 -17.47 -12.98
N ALA A 52 -22.10 -16.37 -12.36
CA ALA A 52 -22.57 -15.98 -11.03
C ALA A 52 -24.08 -15.74 -11.01
N ILE A 53 -24.62 -15.06 -12.02
CA ILE A 53 -26.07 -14.81 -12.18
C ILE A 53 -26.81 -16.12 -12.41
N ALA A 54 -26.35 -16.95 -13.34
CA ALA A 54 -27.00 -18.22 -13.68
C ALA A 54 -27.05 -19.18 -12.48
N GLY A 55 -26.06 -19.15 -11.60
CA GLY A 55 -26.02 -19.99 -10.41
C GLY A 55 -26.84 -19.47 -9.23
N ARG A 56 -27.23 -18.17 -9.23
CA ARG A 56 -27.86 -17.51 -8.08
C ARG A 56 -28.80 -16.36 -8.49
N LEU A 57 -29.88 -16.66 -9.17
CA LEU A 57 -30.82 -15.66 -9.71
C LEU A 57 -31.43 -14.70 -8.66
N ALA A 58 -31.44 -15.07 -7.38
CA ALA A 58 -31.96 -14.26 -6.29
C ALA A 58 -30.88 -13.41 -5.56
N THR A 59 -29.65 -13.45 -6.01
CA THR A 59 -28.54 -12.67 -5.39
C THR A 59 -28.65 -11.19 -5.79
N ALA A 60 -28.51 -10.29 -4.83
CA ALA A 60 -28.45 -8.87 -5.11
C ALA A 60 -27.22 -8.55 -5.99
N ILE A 61 -27.32 -7.55 -6.85
CA ILE A 61 -26.24 -7.19 -7.79
C ILE A 61 -24.95 -6.85 -7.04
N ASP A 62 -25.06 -6.20 -5.88
CA ASP A 62 -23.90 -5.79 -5.05
C ASP A 62 -23.17 -6.99 -4.42
N ASP A 63 -23.83 -8.15 -4.33
CA ASP A 63 -23.26 -9.38 -3.76
C ASP A 63 -22.67 -10.32 -4.83
N LEU A 64 -22.73 -9.93 -6.10
CA LEU A 64 -22.16 -10.72 -7.19
C LEU A 64 -20.63 -10.58 -7.23
N ASP A 65 -19.93 -11.72 -7.11
CA ASP A 65 -18.46 -11.74 -7.31
C ASP A 65 -18.13 -11.72 -8.81
N ILE A 66 -17.74 -10.55 -9.30
CA ILE A 66 -17.31 -10.32 -10.68
C ILE A 66 -15.80 -10.49 -10.88
N VAL A 67 -15.05 -10.72 -9.78
CA VAL A 67 -13.61 -10.93 -9.83
C VAL A 67 -13.32 -12.43 -9.81
N GLY A 68 -13.17 -13.03 -10.98
CA GLY A 68 -12.84 -14.45 -11.09
C GLY A 68 -11.55 -14.82 -10.36
N THR A 69 -11.40 -16.10 -10.05
CA THR A 69 -10.26 -16.64 -9.27
C THR A 69 -8.90 -16.25 -9.84
N ARG A 70 -8.76 -16.21 -11.15
CA ARG A 70 -7.52 -15.82 -11.83
C ARG A 70 -7.15 -14.37 -11.55
N GLU A 71 -8.08 -13.45 -11.74
CA GLU A 71 -7.86 -12.02 -11.50
C GLU A 71 -7.64 -11.74 -10.01
N ARG A 72 -8.37 -12.40 -9.14
CA ARG A 72 -8.15 -12.34 -7.69
C ARG A 72 -6.73 -12.77 -7.32
N THR A 73 -6.25 -13.88 -7.88
CA THR A 73 -4.88 -14.37 -7.66
C THR A 73 -3.86 -13.36 -8.17
N ARG A 74 -4.08 -12.80 -9.36
CA ARG A 74 -3.23 -11.76 -9.93
C ARG A 74 -3.15 -10.54 -9.02
N LEU A 75 -4.30 -9.99 -8.61
CA LEU A 75 -4.37 -8.78 -7.79
C LEU A 75 -3.82 -8.98 -6.37
N THR A 76 -4.05 -10.16 -5.76
CA THR A 76 -3.68 -10.39 -4.36
C THR A 76 -2.32 -11.01 -4.17
N ARG A 77 -1.80 -11.74 -5.17
CA ARG A 77 -0.54 -12.46 -5.06
C ARG A 77 0.51 -11.98 -6.06
N GLU A 78 0.20 -12.01 -7.37
CA GLU A 78 1.20 -11.73 -8.39
C GLU A 78 1.68 -10.27 -8.35
N LEU A 79 0.75 -9.30 -8.29
CA LEU A 79 1.10 -7.88 -8.17
C LEU A 79 1.71 -7.51 -6.82
N ASN A 80 1.54 -8.35 -5.81
CA ASN A 80 2.12 -8.17 -4.47
C ASN A 80 3.40 -8.97 -4.24
N GLN A 81 3.99 -9.55 -5.27
CA GLN A 81 5.31 -10.19 -5.18
C GLN A 81 6.43 -9.15 -5.05
N THR A 82 6.32 -8.33 -4.02
CA THR A 82 7.28 -7.26 -3.72
C THR A 82 8.31 -7.67 -2.67
N ALA A 83 8.26 -8.93 -2.24
CA ALA A 83 9.21 -9.45 -1.27
C ALA A 83 10.64 -9.32 -1.78
N ARG A 84 11.48 -8.63 -1.02
CA ARG A 84 12.92 -8.50 -1.29
C ARG A 84 13.69 -8.96 -0.06
N PRO A 85 14.80 -9.68 -0.22
CA PRO A 85 15.67 -9.99 0.90
C PRO A 85 16.22 -8.66 1.44
N LEU A 86 15.84 -8.30 2.66
CA LEU A 86 16.29 -7.06 3.31
C LEU A 86 17.68 -7.20 3.94
N GLY A 87 18.34 -8.34 3.80
CA GLY A 87 19.58 -8.64 4.49
C GLY A 87 19.35 -8.92 5.98
N PRO A 88 20.39 -8.83 6.82
CA PRO A 88 20.25 -9.01 8.26
C PRO A 88 19.25 -8.01 8.84
N SER A 89 18.29 -8.48 9.65
CA SER A 89 17.32 -7.62 10.32
C SER A 89 18.02 -6.82 11.41
N PHE A 90 18.18 -5.53 11.18
CA PHE A 90 18.64 -4.60 12.19
C PHE A 90 17.52 -3.64 12.59
N PRO A 91 17.40 -3.28 13.88
CA PRO A 91 16.52 -2.21 14.31
C PRO A 91 16.87 -0.88 13.57
N MET A 92 15.83 -0.08 13.26
CA MET A 92 16.00 1.15 12.48
C MET A 92 17.08 2.09 13.06
N HIS A 93 17.11 2.24 14.40
CA HIS A 93 18.12 3.09 15.05
C HIS A 93 19.55 2.63 14.78
N ARG A 94 19.79 1.31 14.63
CA ARG A 94 21.13 0.79 14.28
C ARG A 94 21.54 1.16 12.86
N LEU A 95 20.59 1.20 11.92
CA LEU A 95 20.87 1.66 10.55
C LEU A 95 21.26 3.14 10.53
N ILE A 96 20.59 3.97 11.34
CA ILE A 96 20.94 5.40 11.48
C ILE A 96 22.31 5.57 12.14
N GLU A 97 22.62 4.80 13.19
CA GLU A 97 23.94 4.80 13.83
C GLU A 97 25.06 4.42 12.84
N ALA A 98 24.83 3.40 12.04
CA ALA A 98 25.77 2.99 10.99
C ALA A 98 25.98 4.10 9.93
N GLN A 99 24.93 4.82 9.55
CA GLN A 99 25.05 5.97 8.66
C GLN A 99 25.79 7.14 9.31
N ALA A 100 25.52 7.44 10.58
CA ALA A 100 26.24 8.46 11.34
C ALA A 100 27.76 8.16 11.43
N ALA A 101 28.12 6.89 11.61
CA ALA A 101 29.53 6.47 11.59
C ALA A 101 30.17 6.57 10.20
N ARG A 102 29.43 6.29 9.13
CA ARG A 102 29.97 6.29 7.75
C ARG A 102 29.99 7.67 7.10
N ARG A 103 29.02 8.52 7.40
CA ARG A 103 28.78 9.83 6.76
C ARG A 103 28.30 10.87 7.77
N PRO A 104 29.09 11.20 8.80
CA PRO A 104 28.66 12.04 9.92
C PRO A 104 28.15 13.42 9.48
N SER A 105 28.83 14.06 8.55
CA SER A 105 28.53 15.42 8.09
C SER A 105 27.44 15.48 6.99
N SER A 106 26.98 14.32 6.46
CA SER A 106 25.94 14.33 5.44
C SER A 106 24.60 14.75 6.02
N PRO A 107 23.75 15.48 5.25
CA PRO A 107 22.41 15.84 5.69
C PRO A 107 21.57 14.59 5.98
N ALA A 108 21.00 14.51 7.16
CA ALA A 108 20.11 13.44 7.60
C ALA A 108 18.65 13.88 7.65
N LEU A 109 18.40 15.14 8.02
CA LEU A 109 17.06 15.67 8.21
C LEU A 109 16.99 17.15 7.81
N VAL A 110 15.94 17.49 7.08
CA VAL A 110 15.61 18.90 6.72
C VAL A 110 14.14 19.13 7.12
N ALA A 111 13.92 20.09 7.99
CA ALA A 111 12.60 20.50 8.46
C ALA A 111 12.52 22.04 8.47
N GLY A 112 11.92 22.61 7.42
CA GLY A 112 11.97 24.04 7.15
C GLY A 112 13.41 24.52 6.97
N GLU A 113 13.82 25.50 7.76
CA GLU A 113 15.21 26.03 7.74
C GLU A 113 16.18 25.20 8.56
N ARG A 114 15.67 24.35 9.46
CA ARG A 114 16.53 23.51 10.31
C ARG A 114 17.09 22.30 9.55
N ARG A 115 18.40 22.16 9.57
CA ARG A 115 19.12 21.03 8.95
C ARG A 115 19.93 20.34 10.02
N LEU A 116 19.84 19.01 10.07
CA LEU A 116 20.66 18.17 10.95
C LEU A 116 21.49 17.23 10.08
N SER A 117 22.77 17.11 10.43
CA SER A 117 23.64 16.04 9.91
C SER A 117 23.29 14.70 10.58
N TYR A 118 23.81 13.59 10.05
CA TYR A 118 23.66 12.28 10.69
C TYR A 118 24.30 12.25 12.08
N ASP A 119 25.41 12.94 12.29
CA ASP A 119 26.06 13.06 13.61
C ASP A 119 25.17 13.84 14.59
N ASP A 120 24.65 15.00 14.16
CA ASP A 120 23.77 15.81 15.00
C ASP A 120 22.50 15.05 15.40
N LEU A 121 21.85 14.41 14.43
CA LEU A 121 20.66 13.59 14.67
C LEU A 121 20.95 12.46 15.66
N ASN A 122 22.06 11.74 15.45
CA ASN A 122 22.46 10.64 16.29
C ASN A 122 22.77 11.09 17.72
N ARG A 123 23.52 12.19 17.88
CA ARG A 123 23.88 12.77 19.17
C ARG A 123 22.65 13.24 19.94
N GLN A 124 21.73 13.99 19.29
CA GLN A 124 20.50 14.47 19.93
C GLN A 124 19.60 13.30 20.33
N ALA A 125 19.43 12.29 19.46
CA ALA A 125 18.66 11.09 19.78
C ALA A 125 19.29 10.30 20.97
N ASN A 126 20.62 10.23 21.07
CA ASN A 126 21.28 9.62 22.23
C ASN A 126 20.99 10.37 23.52
N GLN A 127 20.96 11.72 23.50
CA GLN A 127 20.59 12.52 24.66
C GLN A 127 19.16 12.22 25.13
N VAL A 128 18.20 12.14 24.20
CA VAL A 128 16.83 11.76 24.50
C VAL A 128 16.76 10.34 25.09
N ALA A 129 17.43 9.37 24.48
CA ALA A 129 17.46 7.98 24.97
C ALA A 129 18.01 7.87 26.39
N HIS A 130 19.12 8.56 26.68
CA HIS A 130 19.68 8.62 28.02
C HIS A 130 18.76 9.33 29.03
N GLY A 131 18.09 10.39 28.59
CA GLY A 131 17.09 11.09 29.42
C GLY A 131 15.91 10.20 29.80
N LEU A 132 15.40 9.42 28.84
CA LEU A 132 14.30 8.47 29.06
C LEU A 132 14.70 7.36 30.04
N ARG A 133 15.89 6.74 29.82
CA ARG A 133 16.41 5.68 30.71
C ARG A 133 16.61 6.18 32.14
N ARG A 134 17.12 7.40 32.32
CA ARG A 134 17.24 8.00 33.67
C ARG A 134 15.90 8.24 34.35
N ARG A 135 14.81 8.38 33.60
CA ARG A 135 13.44 8.49 34.11
C ARG A 135 12.76 7.14 34.31
N GLY A 136 13.47 6.04 34.13
CA GLY A 136 12.99 4.68 34.41
C GLY A 136 12.40 3.95 33.21
N VAL A 137 12.46 4.52 31.99
CA VAL A 137 11.98 3.83 30.80
C VAL A 137 12.81 2.58 30.53
N GLN A 138 12.15 1.44 30.44
CA GLN A 138 12.72 0.11 30.20
C GLN A 138 12.49 -0.34 28.74
N PRO A 139 13.30 -1.27 28.22
CA PRO A 139 13.01 -1.92 26.95
C PRO A 139 11.63 -2.56 26.93
N GLY A 140 10.84 -2.28 25.88
CA GLY A 140 9.47 -2.74 25.72
C GLY A 140 8.39 -1.77 26.20
N ASP A 141 8.77 -0.72 26.94
CA ASP A 141 7.83 0.31 27.37
C ASP A 141 7.26 1.11 26.20
N ARG A 142 6.15 1.81 26.46
CA ARG A 142 5.52 2.73 25.51
C ARG A 142 5.73 4.16 25.99
N VAL A 143 6.22 5.01 25.09
CA VAL A 143 6.47 6.43 25.34
C VAL A 143 5.56 7.27 24.46
N GLY A 144 4.69 8.08 25.06
CA GLY A 144 3.82 9.02 24.34
C GLY A 144 4.63 10.17 23.76
N LEU A 145 4.45 10.48 22.48
CA LEU A 145 5.02 11.64 21.81
C LEU A 145 3.89 12.62 21.43
N CYS A 146 3.92 13.80 22.04
CA CYS A 146 3.01 14.90 21.81
C CYS A 146 3.81 16.06 21.24
N LEU A 147 4.16 15.98 19.98
CA LEU A 147 5.01 16.93 19.29
C LEU A 147 4.44 17.24 17.90
N ASP A 148 4.55 18.50 17.50
CA ASP A 148 4.27 18.91 16.13
C ASP A 148 5.26 18.27 15.14
N ARG A 149 4.87 18.26 13.86
CA ARG A 149 5.73 17.79 12.79
C ARG A 149 6.95 18.68 12.64
N SER A 150 8.05 18.25 13.27
CA SER A 150 9.30 19.03 13.39
C SER A 150 10.52 18.11 13.38
N ALA A 151 11.71 18.70 13.34
CA ALA A 151 12.95 17.96 13.52
C ALA A 151 13.01 17.28 14.89
N ASP A 152 12.44 17.92 15.93
CA ASP A 152 12.44 17.39 17.30
C ASP A 152 11.57 16.14 17.42
N MET A 153 10.48 16.04 16.65
CA MET A 153 9.69 14.81 16.59
C MET A 153 10.51 13.63 16.11
N ILE A 154 11.32 13.79 15.06
CA ILE A 154 12.17 12.71 14.52
C ILE A 154 13.29 12.36 15.51
N VAL A 155 13.89 13.35 16.15
CA VAL A 155 14.89 13.15 17.22
C VAL A 155 14.28 12.36 18.37
N ALA A 156 13.08 12.73 18.83
CA ALA A 156 12.37 12.04 19.91
C ALA A 156 12.03 10.59 19.56
N MET A 157 11.46 10.36 18.36
CA MET A 157 11.16 9.00 17.86
C MET A 157 12.41 8.12 17.89
N LEU A 158 13.51 8.62 17.33
CA LEU A 158 14.77 7.89 17.29
C LEU A 158 15.32 7.64 18.72
N GLY A 159 15.20 8.63 19.60
CA GLY A 159 15.59 8.51 21.00
C GLY A 159 14.81 7.44 21.76
N VAL A 160 13.50 7.35 21.55
CA VAL A 160 12.64 6.29 22.14
C VAL A 160 13.08 4.92 21.63
N LEU A 161 13.29 4.76 20.33
CA LEU A 161 13.77 3.49 19.77
C LEU A 161 15.16 3.11 20.30
N LYS A 162 16.06 4.07 20.50
CA LYS A 162 17.37 3.86 21.12
C LYS A 162 17.27 3.49 22.60
N ALA A 163 16.25 3.95 23.31
CA ALA A 163 15.97 3.53 24.67
C ALA A 163 15.50 2.05 24.76
N GLY A 164 15.09 1.47 23.64
CA GLY A 164 14.50 0.13 23.56
C GLY A 164 12.99 0.13 23.70
N ALA A 165 12.36 1.31 23.72
CA ALA A 165 10.94 1.49 23.91
C ALA A 165 10.21 1.68 22.56
N ALA A 166 8.88 1.58 22.57
CA ALA A 166 8.02 1.92 21.46
C ALA A 166 7.41 3.32 21.65
N TYR A 167 7.31 4.11 20.59
CA TYR A 167 6.62 5.39 20.65
C TYR A 167 5.15 5.25 20.24
N VAL A 168 4.29 6.07 20.85
CA VAL A 168 2.88 6.21 20.52
C VAL A 168 2.61 7.70 20.27
N PHE A 169 2.02 8.03 19.12
CA PHE A 169 1.59 9.39 18.89
C PHE A 169 0.29 9.67 19.61
N GLY A 170 0.26 10.73 20.40
CA GLY A 170 -0.93 11.26 21.04
C GLY A 170 -1.16 12.70 20.62
N ARG A 171 -2.42 13.12 20.60
CA ARG A 171 -2.79 14.55 20.60
C ARG A 171 -2.91 14.97 22.06
N GLU A 172 -2.73 16.27 22.35
CA GLU A 172 -2.81 16.79 23.72
C GLU A 172 -4.15 16.46 24.39
N ASP A 173 -5.20 16.32 23.60
CA ASP A 173 -6.56 16.00 24.04
C ASP A 173 -6.78 14.50 24.32
N THR A 174 -5.86 13.61 23.94
CA THR A 174 -6.01 12.14 24.05
C THR A 174 -5.17 11.53 25.21
N LEU A 175 -4.26 12.29 25.81
CA LEU A 175 -3.30 11.78 26.81
C LEU A 175 -3.88 11.54 28.22
N TRP A 176 -5.13 11.93 28.46
CA TRP A 176 -5.77 11.81 29.78
C TRP A 176 -6.55 10.50 29.99
N ALA A 177 -6.52 9.57 29.03
CA ALA A 177 -7.30 8.33 29.05
C ALA A 177 -6.46 7.03 29.21
N MET A 178 -5.19 7.12 29.62
CA MET A 178 -4.35 5.93 29.86
C MET A 178 -3.79 5.91 31.28
#